data_106dfaf25f2e498bf2853466a0876da4
#
_entry.id   106dfaf25f2e498bf2853466a0876da4
#
_cell.length_a   1.000
_cell.length_b   1.000
_cell.length_c   1.000
_cell.angle_alpha   90.00
_cell.angle_beta   90.00
_cell.angle_gamma   90.00
#
_symmetry.space_group_name_H-M   'P 1'
#
loop_
_entity.id
_entity.type
_entity.pdbx_description
1 polymer ?
#
loop_
_entity_poly.entity_id
_entity_poly.type
_entity_poly.pdbx_seq_one_letter_code
_entity_poly.pdbx_strand_id
1 'polypeptide(L)'
;MPPASEVAVTAPFAGTVIAIAHEPPEPVRAGAAVVVLEAMKMEHEVVAEADGVVRRLEVAVGDTVDEGQLLAVLARGEASAATRDETETVDLDTIRDDLAAVRERHAIGLDGARPDAVARRHEGGQRTARENLADLVDPGTYVEYGPLIYAAQERRRSREDLIARTPADGLVAGVGEVDGAPTVVMSYDYTVLAGTQGMRGHLKKDRLFEVAERRRLPVVLFAEGGGGRPGDVDWPMVAGLDCRAFHLFGRLSGLVPLVGIASGYCFAGNAALLGSCDVVIATEDSSIGMGGPAMIEGGGLGVHEPGEVGPIEVQDANGVVDLRVADEREAVTAARRYLSYFRGPTGDPVTVPDQRTLRHLIPEQRKRIYDVRAVVGGVFDEGSVLELRRGFGLGIVTALARVDGHPLGVVANDPSHLGGAIDAHGADKAARFLQLCDAFDLPVLFLCDTPGFMVGPAAERTATVRHFGRLFVIGANLTVPTGTIVLRKGYGLGAQAMAGGGFKAPLFTVGWPTSEFGGMGLEGAVRLGMRRELEAIEDAQEREQAFQTAVAAAYEHGAGINMAAHGEIDDVIDPADSRRWIATLFDPPPPDWRARAHKKRPNVDTW
;
A
#
# COMPACT_ATOMS: atom_id res chain seq x y z
N MET A 1 -17.77 -73.46 5.54
CA MET A 1 -16.52 -73.09 4.87
C MET A 1 -16.51 -73.72 3.49
N PRO A 2 -16.30 -72.98 2.43
CA PRO A 2 -16.12 -73.58 1.11
C PRO A 2 -14.90 -74.51 1.14
N PRO A 3 -14.90 -75.57 0.30
CA PRO A 3 -13.76 -76.44 0.19
C PRO A 3 -12.48 -75.72 -0.16
N ALA A 4 -11.27 -76.23 0.18
CA ALA A 4 -9.97 -75.57 0.06
C ALA A 4 -9.63 -75.04 -1.37
N SER A 5 -10.49 -75.28 -2.37
CA SER A 5 -10.37 -74.81 -3.76
C SER A 5 -11.33 -73.63 -4.07
N GLU A 6 -12.06 -73.09 -3.11
CA GLU A 6 -13.02 -71.98 -3.31
C GLU A 6 -12.62 -70.78 -2.42
N VAL A 7 -12.81 -69.56 -2.97
CA VAL A 7 -12.58 -68.28 -2.28
C VAL A 7 -13.92 -67.53 -2.22
N ALA A 8 -14.30 -67.14 -1.00
CA ALA A 8 -15.50 -66.33 -0.78
C ALA A 8 -15.18 -64.82 -0.99
N VAL A 9 -15.98 -64.12 -1.76
CA VAL A 9 -15.99 -62.66 -1.86
C VAL A 9 -17.11 -62.15 -0.96
N THR A 10 -16.80 -61.40 0.06
CA THR A 10 -17.76 -60.89 1.05
C THR A 10 -17.87 -59.39 1.03
N ALA A 11 -18.99 -58.84 1.45
CA ALA A 11 -19.19 -57.42 1.58
C ALA A 11 -18.29 -56.84 2.70
N PRO A 12 -17.45 -55.83 2.42
CA PRO A 12 -16.60 -55.21 3.43
C PRO A 12 -17.39 -54.30 4.39
N PHE A 13 -18.61 -53.92 4.04
CA PHE A 13 -19.55 -53.09 4.82
C PHE A 13 -20.97 -53.24 4.29
N ALA A 14 -21.97 -52.76 5.02
CA ALA A 14 -23.36 -52.77 4.60
C ALA A 14 -23.59 -51.74 3.45
N GLY A 15 -24.29 -52.17 2.39
CA GLY A 15 -24.54 -51.36 1.22
C GLY A 15 -25.57 -51.96 0.26
N THR A 16 -25.78 -51.33 -0.87
CA THR A 16 -26.65 -51.82 -1.96
C THR A 16 -25.79 -52.21 -3.16
N VAL A 17 -26.06 -53.38 -3.74
CA VAL A 17 -25.41 -53.85 -4.97
C VAL A 17 -25.90 -53.02 -6.14
N ILE A 18 -25.02 -52.26 -6.78
CA ILE A 18 -25.35 -51.40 -7.94
C ILE A 18 -24.87 -51.97 -9.28
N ALA A 19 -23.83 -52.82 -9.24
CA ALA A 19 -23.34 -53.48 -10.44
C ALA A 19 -22.66 -54.82 -10.08
N ILE A 20 -22.73 -55.76 -11.04
CA ILE A 20 -21.96 -57.01 -11.03
C ILE A 20 -20.97 -56.91 -12.18
N ALA A 21 -19.68 -56.94 -11.86
CA ALA A 21 -18.62 -56.74 -12.82
C ALA A 21 -18.21 -58.04 -13.56
N HIS A 22 -18.40 -59.20 -12.91
CA HIS A 22 -18.11 -60.50 -13.51
C HIS A 22 -19.22 -61.49 -13.21
N GLU A 23 -19.73 -62.14 -14.25
CA GLU A 23 -20.79 -63.17 -14.14
C GLU A 23 -20.21 -64.60 -14.23
N PRO A 24 -20.91 -65.63 -13.64
CA PRO A 24 -20.51 -67.03 -13.82
C PRO A 24 -20.69 -67.52 -15.28
N PRO A 25 -19.73 -68.19 -15.89
CA PRO A 25 -18.45 -68.69 -15.38
C PRO A 25 -17.23 -67.83 -15.85
N GLU A 26 -17.22 -66.52 -15.67
CA GLU A 26 -16.15 -65.64 -16.11
C GLU A 26 -14.89 -65.73 -15.25
N PRO A 27 -13.68 -65.67 -15.85
CA PRO A 27 -12.43 -65.61 -15.13
C PRO A 27 -12.25 -64.22 -14.50
N VAL A 28 -11.75 -64.19 -13.27
CA VAL A 28 -11.43 -62.94 -12.54
C VAL A 28 -10.04 -63.03 -11.94
N ARG A 29 -9.29 -61.92 -12.01
CA ARG A 29 -7.95 -61.81 -11.39
C ARG A 29 -8.04 -61.25 -9.99
N ALA A 30 -7.02 -61.52 -9.18
CA ALA A 30 -6.82 -60.86 -7.92
C ALA A 30 -6.73 -59.34 -8.14
N GLY A 31 -7.51 -58.59 -7.38
CA GLY A 31 -7.60 -57.13 -7.48
C GLY A 31 -8.65 -56.62 -8.47
N ALA A 32 -9.27 -57.48 -9.31
CA ALA A 32 -10.36 -57.03 -10.21
C ALA A 32 -11.70 -56.96 -9.43
N ALA A 33 -12.50 -55.96 -9.76
CA ALA A 33 -13.85 -55.81 -9.17
C ALA A 33 -14.74 -57.00 -9.53
N VAL A 34 -15.47 -57.58 -8.56
CA VAL A 34 -16.46 -58.63 -8.75
C VAL A 34 -17.87 -58.07 -8.64
N VAL A 35 -18.09 -57.22 -7.64
CA VAL A 35 -19.36 -56.55 -7.34
C VAL A 35 -19.08 -55.13 -6.96
N VAL A 36 -19.93 -54.18 -7.35
CA VAL A 36 -19.87 -52.79 -6.91
C VAL A 36 -21.01 -52.53 -5.92
N LEU A 37 -20.65 -52.06 -4.73
CA LEU A 37 -21.59 -51.67 -3.68
C LEU A 37 -21.71 -50.17 -3.58
N GLU A 38 -22.90 -49.64 -3.42
CA GLU A 38 -23.14 -48.25 -3.03
C GLU A 38 -23.37 -48.20 -1.51
N ALA A 39 -22.59 -47.40 -0.83
CA ALA A 39 -22.79 -47.02 0.57
C ALA A 39 -22.54 -45.51 0.75
N MET A 40 -23.43 -44.84 1.48
CA MET A 40 -23.33 -43.40 1.74
C MET A 40 -23.20 -42.54 0.46
N LYS A 41 -23.83 -42.92 -0.65
CA LYS A 41 -23.76 -42.29 -1.99
C LYS A 41 -22.40 -42.39 -2.68
N MET A 42 -21.56 -43.32 -2.25
CA MET A 42 -20.28 -43.62 -2.85
C MET A 42 -20.26 -45.04 -3.37
N GLU A 43 -19.71 -45.24 -4.56
CA GLU A 43 -19.52 -46.56 -5.18
C GLU A 43 -18.19 -47.16 -4.71
N HIS A 44 -18.26 -48.43 -4.33
CA HIS A 44 -17.10 -49.18 -3.85
C HIS A 44 -17.00 -50.51 -4.59
N GLU A 45 -15.85 -50.74 -5.19
CA GLU A 45 -15.55 -52.03 -5.83
C GLU A 45 -15.15 -53.08 -4.78
N VAL A 46 -15.85 -54.19 -4.75
CA VAL A 46 -15.45 -55.37 -3.98
C VAL A 46 -14.64 -56.27 -4.90
N VAL A 47 -13.35 -56.38 -4.62
CA VAL A 47 -12.38 -57.01 -5.52
C VAL A 47 -12.13 -58.48 -5.14
N ALA A 48 -11.74 -59.30 -6.11
CA ALA A 48 -11.30 -60.66 -5.90
C ALA A 48 -9.96 -60.69 -5.15
N GLU A 49 -9.83 -61.50 -4.11
CA GLU A 49 -8.58 -61.67 -3.35
C GLU A 49 -7.58 -62.63 -4.02
N ALA A 50 -8.01 -63.40 -5.01
CA ALA A 50 -7.15 -64.37 -5.72
C ALA A 50 -7.66 -64.60 -7.16
N ASP A 51 -6.76 -65.05 -8.02
CA ASP A 51 -7.13 -65.46 -9.38
C ASP A 51 -8.08 -66.66 -9.33
N GLY A 52 -9.12 -66.61 -10.18
CA GLY A 52 -10.11 -67.67 -10.22
C GLY A 52 -11.19 -67.48 -11.29
N VAL A 53 -12.22 -68.30 -11.23
CA VAL A 53 -13.43 -68.21 -12.08
C VAL A 53 -14.63 -68.03 -11.17
N VAL A 54 -15.50 -67.06 -11.51
CA VAL A 54 -16.77 -66.85 -10.77
C VAL A 54 -17.63 -68.09 -10.93
N ARG A 55 -17.90 -68.78 -9.82
CA ARG A 55 -18.70 -69.96 -9.82
C ARG A 55 -20.20 -69.68 -9.66
N ARG A 56 -20.48 -68.79 -8.76
CA ARG A 56 -21.83 -68.30 -8.50
C ARG A 56 -21.82 -66.94 -7.83
N LEU A 57 -22.86 -66.23 -8.05
CA LEU A 57 -23.21 -64.98 -7.36
C LEU A 57 -24.29 -65.29 -6.34
N GLU A 58 -24.23 -64.73 -5.15
CA GLU A 58 -25.22 -64.87 -4.07
C GLU A 58 -26.11 -63.63 -3.95
N VAL A 59 -25.84 -62.61 -4.80
CA VAL A 59 -26.57 -61.35 -4.83
C VAL A 59 -26.90 -60.92 -6.25
N ALA A 60 -27.92 -60.07 -6.36
CA ALA A 60 -28.34 -59.42 -7.60
C ALA A 60 -28.25 -57.90 -7.47
N VAL A 61 -28.20 -57.20 -8.60
CA VAL A 61 -28.25 -55.71 -8.62
C VAL A 61 -29.54 -55.23 -7.96
N GLY A 62 -29.43 -54.33 -7.01
CA GLY A 62 -30.52 -53.81 -6.18
C GLY A 62 -30.63 -54.46 -4.80
N ASP A 63 -29.91 -55.55 -4.52
CA ASP A 63 -29.92 -56.19 -3.19
C ASP A 63 -29.19 -55.32 -2.15
N THR A 64 -29.74 -55.27 -0.93
CA THR A 64 -29.07 -54.71 0.22
C THR A 64 -28.31 -55.81 0.94
N VAL A 65 -27.06 -55.57 1.28
CA VAL A 65 -26.15 -56.52 1.93
C VAL A 65 -25.60 -55.97 3.23
N ASP A 66 -25.37 -56.85 4.18
CA ASP A 66 -24.70 -56.53 5.45
C ASP A 66 -23.19 -56.78 5.36
N GLU A 67 -22.40 -56.19 6.26
CA GLU A 67 -20.96 -56.42 6.40
C GLU A 67 -20.69 -57.93 6.63
N GLY A 68 -19.77 -58.50 5.87
CA GLY A 68 -19.41 -59.92 5.91
C GLY A 68 -20.37 -60.84 5.13
N GLN A 69 -21.45 -60.32 4.54
CA GLN A 69 -22.35 -61.11 3.71
C GLN A 69 -21.64 -61.64 2.46
N LEU A 70 -21.88 -62.90 2.12
CA LEU A 70 -21.31 -63.54 0.94
C LEU A 70 -21.92 -62.93 -0.33
N LEU A 71 -21.10 -62.43 -1.24
CA LEU A 71 -21.46 -61.80 -2.52
C LEU A 71 -21.25 -62.77 -3.69
N ALA A 72 -20.10 -63.46 -3.70
CA ALA A 72 -19.71 -64.36 -4.77
C ALA A 72 -18.80 -65.46 -4.25
N VAL A 73 -18.76 -66.60 -4.97
CA VAL A 73 -17.80 -67.68 -4.75
C VAL A 73 -16.94 -67.87 -5.98
N LEU A 74 -15.64 -67.80 -5.80
CA LEU A 74 -14.65 -68.01 -6.85
C LEU A 74 -14.02 -69.40 -6.72
N ALA A 75 -13.89 -70.14 -7.82
CA ALA A 75 -13.05 -71.33 -7.88
C ALA A 75 -11.60 -70.92 -8.16
N ARG A 76 -10.65 -71.25 -7.26
CA ARG A 76 -9.23 -71.02 -7.52
C ARG A 76 -8.78 -71.77 -8.77
N GLY A 77 -8.17 -71.10 -9.72
CA GLY A 77 -7.61 -71.67 -10.92
C GLY A 77 -6.69 -70.63 -11.57
N GLU A 78 -5.75 -71.11 -12.41
CA GLU A 78 -5.01 -70.18 -13.23
C GLU A 78 -5.98 -69.48 -14.18
N ALA A 79 -6.19 -68.21 -14.00
CA ALA A 79 -6.87 -67.38 -14.97
C ALA A 79 -6.08 -67.49 -16.30
N SER A 80 -6.70 -68.08 -17.33
CA SER A 80 -6.12 -68.16 -18.66
C SER A 80 -5.57 -66.79 -19.04
N ALA A 81 -4.36 -66.80 -19.62
CA ALA A 81 -3.63 -65.59 -20.06
C ALA A 81 -4.39 -64.88 -21.21
N ALA A 82 -5.53 -64.26 -20.87
CA ALA A 82 -6.10 -63.23 -21.70
C ALA A 82 -5.56 -61.89 -21.20
N THR A 83 -4.81 -61.24 -22.09
CA THR A 83 -4.33 -59.84 -22.08
C THR A 83 -4.26 -59.20 -20.70
N ARG A 84 -3.03 -58.86 -20.25
CA ARG A 84 -2.81 -57.80 -19.25
C ARG A 84 -3.69 -56.63 -19.69
N ASP A 85 -4.63 -56.23 -18.83
CA ASP A 85 -5.06 -54.84 -18.88
C ASP A 85 -3.80 -54.02 -18.77
N GLU A 86 -3.42 -53.38 -19.87
CA GLU A 86 -2.48 -52.30 -19.85
C GLU A 86 -3.07 -51.36 -18.79
N THR A 87 -2.37 -51.14 -17.69
CA THR A 87 -2.64 -50.02 -16.80
C THR A 87 -2.87 -48.86 -17.74
N GLU A 88 -4.10 -48.40 -17.91
CA GLU A 88 -4.43 -47.24 -18.71
C GLU A 88 -3.52 -46.14 -18.18
N THR A 89 -2.50 -45.81 -18.98
CA THR A 89 -1.65 -44.69 -18.69
C THR A 89 -2.56 -43.48 -18.81
N VAL A 90 -2.91 -42.92 -17.65
CA VAL A 90 -3.72 -41.70 -17.59
C VAL A 90 -3.05 -40.64 -18.43
N ASP A 91 -3.69 -40.20 -19.51
CA ASP A 91 -3.22 -39.06 -20.29
C ASP A 91 -3.38 -37.81 -19.43
N LEU A 92 -2.25 -37.28 -18.93
CA LEU A 92 -2.20 -36.12 -18.06
C LEU A 92 -2.69 -34.83 -18.77
N ASP A 93 -2.74 -34.81 -20.09
CA ASP A 93 -3.22 -33.67 -20.89
C ASP A 93 -4.73 -33.74 -21.16
N THR A 94 -5.38 -34.83 -20.82
CA THR A 94 -6.85 -34.97 -20.92
C THR A 94 -7.55 -34.00 -19.96
N ILE A 95 -8.35 -33.10 -20.56
CA ILE A 95 -9.17 -32.13 -19.79
C ILE A 95 -10.58 -32.68 -19.67
N ARG A 96 -10.98 -32.99 -18.43
CA ARG A 96 -12.34 -33.43 -18.12
C ARG A 96 -13.33 -32.29 -18.36
N ASP A 97 -14.57 -32.62 -18.65
CA ASP A 97 -15.64 -31.64 -18.94
C ASP A 97 -15.88 -30.67 -17.80
N ASP A 98 -15.79 -31.10 -16.54
CA ASP A 98 -15.94 -30.27 -15.34
C ASP A 98 -14.79 -29.22 -15.27
N LEU A 99 -13.56 -29.60 -15.56
CA LEU A 99 -12.42 -28.70 -15.63
C LEU A 99 -12.52 -27.75 -16.84
N ALA A 100 -12.96 -28.26 -18.00
CA ALA A 100 -13.18 -27.45 -19.19
C ALA A 100 -14.19 -26.31 -18.91
N ALA A 101 -15.33 -26.62 -18.28
CA ALA A 101 -16.35 -25.63 -17.89
C ALA A 101 -15.79 -24.56 -16.93
N VAL A 102 -14.95 -24.95 -15.96
CA VAL A 102 -14.30 -23.98 -15.05
C VAL A 102 -13.32 -23.09 -15.81
N ARG A 103 -12.49 -23.66 -16.70
CA ARG A 103 -11.55 -22.88 -17.52
C ARG A 103 -12.26 -21.88 -18.44
N GLU A 104 -13.32 -22.30 -19.10
CA GLU A 104 -14.17 -21.44 -19.92
C GLU A 104 -14.74 -20.29 -19.11
N ARG A 105 -15.25 -20.59 -17.90
CA ARG A 105 -15.82 -19.58 -17.00
C ARG A 105 -14.78 -18.57 -16.53
N HIS A 106 -13.52 -18.96 -16.30
CA HIS A 106 -12.42 -18.07 -16.00
C HIS A 106 -12.06 -17.19 -17.22
N ALA A 107 -12.02 -17.77 -18.40
CA ALA A 107 -11.63 -17.09 -19.64
C ALA A 107 -12.54 -15.87 -19.95
N ILE A 108 -13.84 -15.94 -19.63
CA ILE A 108 -14.80 -14.85 -19.84
C ILE A 108 -14.38 -13.56 -19.12
N GLY A 109 -13.70 -13.66 -17.98
CA GLY A 109 -13.24 -12.53 -17.18
C GLY A 109 -11.92 -11.91 -17.67
N LEU A 110 -11.28 -12.47 -18.67
CA LEU A 110 -9.99 -11.98 -19.18
C LEU A 110 -10.19 -10.96 -20.32
N ASP A 111 -9.20 -10.09 -20.52
CA ASP A 111 -9.21 -9.04 -21.54
C ASP A 111 -9.39 -9.62 -22.95
N GLY A 112 -8.79 -10.78 -23.25
CA GLY A 112 -8.95 -11.45 -24.54
C GLY A 112 -10.38 -11.84 -24.91
N ALA A 113 -11.26 -12.03 -23.94
CA ALA A 113 -12.68 -12.30 -24.16
C ALA A 113 -13.54 -11.02 -24.27
N ARG A 114 -12.94 -9.84 -24.06
CA ARG A 114 -13.64 -8.55 -23.97
C ARG A 114 -13.00 -7.48 -24.89
N PRO A 115 -12.71 -7.78 -26.16
CA PRO A 115 -11.91 -6.90 -27.03
C PRO A 115 -12.50 -5.50 -27.19
N ASP A 116 -13.82 -5.36 -27.28
CA ASP A 116 -14.48 -4.04 -27.43
C ASP A 116 -14.35 -3.18 -26.16
N ALA A 117 -14.34 -3.79 -24.98
CA ALA A 117 -14.15 -3.07 -23.71
C ALA A 117 -12.69 -2.60 -23.58
N VAL A 118 -11.75 -3.45 -23.94
CA VAL A 118 -10.31 -3.14 -23.99
C VAL A 118 -10.04 -2.02 -24.97
N ALA A 119 -10.57 -2.13 -26.21
CA ALA A 119 -10.38 -1.10 -27.24
C ALA A 119 -10.86 0.28 -26.79
N ARG A 120 -12.08 0.38 -26.20
CA ARG A 120 -12.59 1.64 -25.64
C ARG A 120 -11.69 2.21 -24.55
N ARG A 121 -11.08 1.36 -23.72
CA ARG A 121 -10.16 1.79 -22.67
C ARG A 121 -8.90 2.41 -23.27
N HIS A 122 -8.31 1.72 -24.25
CA HIS A 122 -7.11 2.18 -24.97
C HIS A 122 -7.36 3.44 -25.80
N GLU A 123 -8.56 3.59 -26.42
CA GLU A 123 -8.96 4.83 -27.11
C GLU A 123 -8.96 6.03 -26.17
N GLY A 124 -9.30 5.83 -24.90
CA GLY A 124 -9.19 6.83 -23.84
C GLY A 124 -7.76 7.09 -23.33
N GLY A 125 -6.76 6.41 -23.88
CA GLY A 125 -5.36 6.50 -23.42
C GLY A 125 -5.07 5.76 -22.10
N GLN A 126 -6.02 4.97 -21.61
CA GLN A 126 -5.95 4.29 -20.31
C GLN A 126 -5.76 2.78 -20.47
N ARG A 127 -5.20 2.14 -19.46
CA ARG A 127 -4.97 0.70 -19.39
C ARG A 127 -6.13 -0.04 -18.74
N THR A 128 -6.23 -1.34 -18.99
CA THR A 128 -7.19 -2.19 -18.27
C THR A 128 -6.72 -2.45 -16.83
N ALA A 129 -7.67 -2.83 -15.98
CA ALA A 129 -7.34 -3.28 -14.62
C ALA A 129 -6.35 -4.44 -14.59
N ARG A 130 -6.44 -5.36 -15.57
CA ARG A 130 -5.54 -6.52 -15.67
C ARG A 130 -4.15 -6.14 -16.16
N GLU A 131 -4.05 -5.22 -17.11
CA GLU A 131 -2.76 -4.68 -17.57
C GLU A 131 -2.00 -3.97 -16.45
N ASN A 132 -2.71 -3.16 -15.64
CA ASN A 132 -2.13 -2.48 -14.48
C ASN A 132 -1.61 -3.48 -13.42
N LEU A 133 -2.39 -4.51 -13.11
CA LEU A 133 -1.96 -5.54 -12.16
C LEU A 133 -0.82 -6.41 -12.72
N ALA A 134 -0.87 -6.75 -14.00
CA ALA A 134 0.20 -7.54 -14.65
C ALA A 134 1.56 -6.81 -14.68
N ASP A 135 1.54 -5.47 -14.76
CA ASP A 135 2.76 -4.64 -14.70
C ASP A 135 3.26 -4.43 -13.26
N LEU A 136 2.32 -4.41 -12.30
CA LEU A 136 2.64 -4.21 -10.89
C LEU A 136 3.26 -5.45 -10.25
N VAL A 137 2.73 -6.65 -10.54
CA VAL A 137 3.17 -7.89 -9.90
C VAL A 137 4.26 -8.60 -10.70
N ASP A 138 5.10 -9.34 -9.99
CA ASP A 138 6.13 -10.15 -10.62
C ASP A 138 5.49 -11.30 -11.42
N PRO A 139 6.00 -11.63 -12.62
CA PRO A 139 5.40 -12.63 -13.50
C PRO A 139 5.21 -13.99 -12.82
N GLY A 140 3.99 -14.56 -12.95
CA GLY A 140 3.67 -15.90 -12.44
C GLY A 140 3.35 -15.98 -10.95
N THR A 141 3.38 -14.86 -10.20
CA THR A 141 3.15 -14.85 -8.75
C THR A 141 1.71 -14.50 -8.36
N TYR A 142 0.91 -13.99 -9.28
CA TYR A 142 -0.43 -13.51 -9.01
C TYR A 142 -1.45 -14.62 -8.81
N VAL A 143 -2.14 -14.59 -7.67
CA VAL A 143 -3.28 -15.46 -7.34
C VAL A 143 -4.52 -14.60 -7.16
N GLU A 144 -5.45 -14.68 -8.11
CA GLU A 144 -6.69 -13.91 -8.09
C GLU A 144 -7.71 -14.53 -7.12
N TYR A 145 -8.36 -13.69 -6.33
CA TYR A 145 -9.44 -14.06 -5.43
C TYR A 145 -10.80 -13.71 -6.06
N GLY A 146 -11.72 -14.66 -6.09
CA GLY A 146 -13.09 -14.48 -6.57
C GLY A 146 -13.21 -14.00 -8.03
N PRO A 147 -12.49 -14.58 -9.02
CA PRO A 147 -12.63 -14.20 -10.43
C PRO A 147 -14.00 -14.57 -11.00
N LEU A 148 -14.69 -15.53 -10.40
CA LEU A 148 -15.97 -16.06 -10.89
C LEU A 148 -17.19 -15.29 -10.39
N ILE A 149 -17.03 -14.31 -9.49
CA ILE A 149 -18.16 -13.49 -9.05
C ILE A 149 -18.63 -12.55 -10.16
N TYR A 150 -19.88 -12.12 -10.08
CA TYR A 150 -20.53 -11.17 -10.99
C TYR A 150 -21.50 -10.30 -10.18
N ALA A 151 -22.03 -9.21 -10.76
CA ALA A 151 -22.88 -8.25 -10.06
C ALA A 151 -24.16 -8.89 -9.49
N ALA A 152 -24.58 -8.45 -8.31
CA ALA A 152 -25.77 -8.94 -7.61
C ALA A 152 -27.07 -8.35 -8.20
N GLN A 153 -27.34 -8.62 -9.47
CA GLN A 153 -28.45 -8.04 -10.25
C GLN A 153 -29.32 -9.12 -10.94
N GLU A 154 -29.37 -10.36 -10.43
CA GLU A 154 -30.12 -11.46 -11.04
C GLU A 154 -31.65 -11.20 -11.09
N ARG A 155 -32.17 -10.31 -10.25
CA ARG A 155 -33.56 -9.84 -10.34
C ARG A 155 -33.83 -8.93 -11.55
N ARG A 156 -32.79 -8.42 -12.22
CA ARG A 156 -32.88 -7.46 -13.34
C ARG A 156 -32.37 -8.03 -14.65
N ARG A 157 -31.45 -8.99 -14.62
CA ARG A 157 -30.74 -9.53 -15.78
C ARG A 157 -30.57 -11.04 -15.64
N SER A 158 -30.40 -11.73 -16.77
CA SER A 158 -30.05 -13.15 -16.71
C SER A 158 -28.65 -13.36 -16.14
N ARG A 159 -28.43 -14.52 -15.58
CA ARG A 159 -27.13 -14.91 -15.02
C ARG A 159 -26.04 -14.89 -16.09
N GLU A 160 -26.35 -15.35 -17.30
CA GLU A 160 -25.43 -15.39 -18.44
C GLU A 160 -25.00 -13.97 -18.85
N ASP A 161 -25.95 -13.02 -18.93
CA ASP A 161 -25.64 -11.60 -19.22
C ASP A 161 -24.75 -10.98 -18.13
N LEU A 162 -25.04 -11.28 -16.84
CA LEU A 162 -24.21 -10.77 -15.73
C LEU A 162 -22.79 -11.34 -15.76
N ILE A 163 -22.65 -12.63 -16.05
CA ILE A 163 -21.36 -13.31 -16.17
C ILE A 163 -20.51 -12.64 -17.27
N ALA A 164 -21.11 -12.38 -18.44
CA ALA A 164 -20.41 -11.81 -19.57
C ALA A 164 -20.05 -10.32 -19.36
N ARG A 165 -20.94 -9.54 -18.73
CA ARG A 165 -20.80 -8.07 -18.63
C ARG A 165 -20.21 -7.57 -17.32
N THR A 166 -20.24 -8.38 -16.26
CA THR A 166 -19.80 -7.95 -14.93
C THR A 166 -18.80 -8.94 -14.30
N PRO A 167 -17.75 -9.35 -15.04
CA PRO A 167 -16.78 -10.29 -14.52
C PRO A 167 -16.10 -9.72 -13.26
N ALA A 168 -15.80 -10.62 -12.33
CA ALA A 168 -15.18 -10.30 -11.04
C ALA A 168 -15.94 -9.23 -10.22
N ASP A 169 -17.21 -8.94 -10.56
CA ASP A 169 -18.02 -7.84 -10.03
C ASP A 169 -17.33 -6.46 -10.14
N GLY A 170 -16.50 -6.26 -11.18
CA GLY A 170 -15.78 -5.02 -11.41
C GLY A 170 -14.59 -4.78 -10.47
N LEU A 171 -14.12 -5.80 -9.75
CA LEU A 171 -12.93 -5.72 -8.90
C LEU A 171 -11.99 -6.88 -9.18
N VAL A 172 -10.90 -6.64 -9.90
CA VAL A 172 -9.81 -7.61 -10.08
C VAL A 172 -8.87 -7.49 -8.89
N ALA A 173 -8.74 -8.55 -8.09
CA ALA A 173 -7.99 -8.46 -6.85
C ALA A 173 -7.43 -9.80 -6.40
N GLY A 174 -6.29 -9.78 -5.73
CA GLY A 174 -5.61 -10.98 -5.27
C GLY A 174 -4.35 -10.69 -4.48
N VAL A 175 -3.48 -11.68 -4.42
CA VAL A 175 -2.14 -11.59 -3.83
C VAL A 175 -1.12 -11.92 -4.91
N GLY A 176 -0.09 -11.10 -5.03
CA GLY A 176 1.06 -11.33 -5.91
C GLY A 176 2.32 -10.81 -5.25
N GLU A 177 3.47 -11.06 -5.84
CA GLU A 177 4.72 -10.46 -5.39
C GLU A 177 4.97 -9.15 -6.14
N VAL A 178 5.47 -8.16 -5.44
CA VAL A 178 5.96 -6.90 -6.01
C VAL A 178 7.43 -6.79 -5.62
N ASP A 179 8.35 -6.90 -6.57
CA ASP A 179 9.80 -7.03 -6.35
C ASP A 179 10.15 -8.09 -5.29
N GLY A 180 9.56 -9.29 -5.42
CA GLY A 180 9.77 -10.43 -4.53
C GLY A 180 9.06 -10.37 -3.17
N ALA A 181 8.26 -9.34 -2.89
CA ALA A 181 7.53 -9.21 -1.62
C ALA A 181 6.03 -9.44 -1.81
N PRO A 182 5.41 -10.38 -1.07
CA PRO A 182 3.97 -10.62 -1.14
C PRO A 182 3.17 -9.36 -0.81
N THR A 183 2.20 -9.03 -1.67
CA THR A 183 1.42 -7.80 -1.62
C THR A 183 -0.03 -8.10 -2.03
N VAL A 184 -1.00 -7.54 -1.34
CA VAL A 184 -2.40 -7.52 -1.78
C VAL A 184 -2.54 -6.46 -2.86
N VAL A 185 -3.01 -6.85 -4.04
CA VAL A 185 -3.18 -5.96 -5.18
C VAL A 185 -4.63 -5.98 -5.65
N MET A 186 -5.19 -4.80 -5.89
CA MET A 186 -6.61 -4.61 -6.20
C MET A 186 -6.75 -3.54 -7.27
N SER A 187 -7.57 -3.79 -8.28
CA SER A 187 -7.90 -2.81 -9.29
C SER A 187 -9.39 -2.84 -9.63
N TYR A 188 -10.06 -1.72 -9.48
CA TYR A 188 -11.40 -1.56 -10.01
C TYR A 188 -11.34 -1.52 -11.54
N ASP A 189 -12.21 -2.29 -12.18
CA ASP A 189 -12.38 -2.32 -13.64
C ASP A 189 -13.46 -1.31 -14.05
N TYR A 190 -13.03 -0.15 -14.54
CA TYR A 190 -13.96 0.90 -14.98
C TYR A 190 -14.86 0.45 -16.13
N THR A 191 -14.44 -0.56 -16.92
CA THR A 191 -15.27 -1.14 -17.99
C THR A 191 -16.48 -1.93 -17.46
N VAL A 192 -16.48 -2.25 -16.17
CA VAL A 192 -17.57 -2.93 -15.47
C VAL A 192 -18.35 -1.94 -14.61
N LEU A 193 -19.50 -1.49 -15.15
CA LEU A 193 -20.39 -0.59 -14.43
C LEU A 193 -19.68 0.65 -13.85
N ALA A 194 -18.75 1.24 -14.62
CA ALA A 194 -17.96 2.42 -14.27
C ALA A 194 -17.16 2.26 -12.95
N GLY A 195 -16.60 1.08 -12.70
CA GLY A 195 -15.80 0.82 -11.49
C GLY A 195 -16.57 0.96 -10.17
N THR A 196 -17.90 0.95 -10.21
CA THR A 196 -18.72 1.09 -9.00
C THR A 196 -18.61 -0.13 -8.10
N GLN A 197 -18.69 0.11 -6.78
CA GLN A 197 -18.55 -0.92 -5.76
C GLN A 197 -19.84 -1.76 -5.65
N GLY A 198 -19.77 -3.02 -6.09
CA GLY A 198 -20.86 -3.99 -6.01
C GLY A 198 -20.86 -4.78 -4.71
N MET A 199 -21.99 -5.39 -4.40
CA MET A 199 -22.19 -6.19 -3.16
C MET A 199 -21.23 -7.38 -3.07
N ARG A 200 -21.07 -8.13 -4.16
CA ARG A 200 -20.14 -9.28 -4.17
C ARG A 200 -18.68 -8.82 -4.19
N GLY A 201 -18.40 -7.66 -4.80
CA GLY A 201 -17.10 -6.99 -4.72
C GLY A 201 -16.72 -6.60 -3.30
N HIS A 202 -17.69 -6.18 -2.47
CA HIS A 202 -17.45 -5.92 -1.04
C HIS A 202 -17.01 -7.19 -0.29
N LEU A 203 -17.66 -8.34 -0.51
CA LEU A 203 -17.26 -9.61 0.12
C LEU A 203 -15.81 -9.99 -0.22
N LYS A 204 -15.43 -9.86 -1.50
CA LYS A 204 -14.06 -10.09 -1.96
C LYS A 204 -13.07 -9.15 -1.29
N LYS A 205 -13.37 -7.86 -1.29
CA LYS A 205 -12.54 -6.80 -0.72
C LYS A 205 -12.32 -7.00 0.79
N ASP A 206 -13.41 -7.23 1.53
CA ASP A 206 -13.34 -7.52 2.97
C ASP A 206 -12.43 -8.72 3.26
N ARG A 207 -12.55 -9.79 2.47
CA ARG A 207 -11.69 -10.97 2.58
C ARG A 207 -10.22 -10.63 2.37
N LEU A 208 -9.89 -9.81 1.39
CA LEU A 208 -8.51 -9.43 1.10
C LEU A 208 -7.93 -8.46 2.14
N PHE A 209 -8.72 -7.56 2.72
CA PHE A 209 -8.29 -6.72 3.84
C PHE A 209 -7.99 -7.58 5.09
N GLU A 210 -8.79 -8.61 5.37
CA GLU A 210 -8.49 -9.56 6.43
C GLU A 210 -7.21 -10.37 6.14
N VAL A 211 -6.94 -10.74 4.89
CA VAL A 211 -5.68 -11.39 4.48
C VAL A 211 -4.49 -10.45 4.69
N ALA A 212 -4.60 -9.18 4.27
CA ALA A 212 -3.57 -8.16 4.48
C ALA A 212 -3.26 -7.98 5.98
N GLU A 213 -4.29 -7.86 6.82
CA GLU A 213 -4.13 -7.72 8.28
C GLU A 213 -3.42 -8.94 8.90
N ARG A 214 -3.89 -10.15 8.60
CA ARG A 214 -3.36 -11.40 9.19
C ARG A 214 -1.93 -11.71 8.76
N ARG A 215 -1.60 -11.45 7.50
CA ARG A 215 -0.30 -11.76 6.91
C ARG A 215 0.65 -10.57 6.91
N ARG A 216 0.22 -9.40 7.36
CA ARG A 216 0.99 -8.15 7.33
C ARG A 216 1.48 -7.80 5.93
N LEU A 217 0.59 -7.88 4.96
CA LEU A 217 0.90 -7.57 3.55
C LEU A 217 0.58 -6.12 3.22
N PRO A 218 1.45 -5.41 2.51
CA PRO A 218 1.12 -4.14 1.88
C PRO A 218 -0.12 -4.26 0.98
N VAL A 219 -0.81 -3.15 0.76
CA VAL A 219 -1.96 -3.10 -0.15
C VAL A 219 -1.71 -2.05 -1.22
N VAL A 220 -1.89 -2.41 -2.50
CA VAL A 220 -1.94 -1.48 -3.62
C VAL A 220 -3.34 -1.52 -4.22
N LEU A 221 -4.01 -0.36 -4.26
CA LEU A 221 -5.38 -0.20 -4.72
C LEU A 221 -5.46 0.80 -5.87
N PHE A 222 -5.80 0.34 -7.07
CA PHE A 222 -6.26 1.21 -8.16
C PHE A 222 -7.74 1.52 -7.92
N ALA A 223 -8.02 2.76 -7.57
CA ALA A 223 -9.30 3.18 -6.98
C ALA A 223 -10.27 3.85 -7.97
N GLU A 224 -10.03 3.73 -9.28
CA GLU A 224 -10.90 4.33 -10.30
C GLU A 224 -12.34 3.81 -10.17
N GLY A 225 -13.32 4.70 -10.07
CA GLY A 225 -14.73 4.29 -10.02
C GLY A 225 -15.69 5.29 -9.39
N GLY A 226 -16.97 5.04 -9.58
CA GLY A 226 -18.07 5.92 -9.23
C GLY A 226 -18.66 5.77 -7.83
N GLY A 227 -18.05 5.00 -6.94
CA GLY A 227 -18.57 4.75 -5.59
C GLY A 227 -19.57 3.58 -5.51
N GLY A 228 -20.52 3.64 -4.59
CA GLY A 228 -21.49 2.56 -4.35
C GLY A 228 -22.41 2.32 -5.56
N ARG A 229 -22.79 1.07 -5.78
CA ARG A 229 -23.64 0.65 -6.91
C ARG A 229 -25.10 0.49 -6.48
N PRO A 230 -25.99 1.41 -6.82
CA PRO A 230 -27.40 1.34 -6.40
C PRO A 230 -28.21 0.27 -7.16
N GLY A 231 -27.63 -0.34 -8.19
CA GLY A 231 -28.30 -1.35 -9.03
C GLY A 231 -28.30 -2.77 -8.48
N ASP A 232 -27.53 -3.06 -7.45
CA ASP A 232 -27.43 -4.39 -6.84
C ASP A 232 -28.64 -4.62 -5.92
N VAL A 233 -29.59 -5.43 -6.38
CA VAL A 233 -30.92 -5.58 -5.77
C VAL A 233 -31.22 -7.01 -5.30
N ASP A 234 -30.26 -7.92 -5.42
CA ASP A 234 -30.47 -9.32 -5.04
C ASP A 234 -30.49 -9.51 -3.52
N TRP A 235 -29.85 -8.61 -2.80
CA TRP A 235 -29.83 -8.58 -1.33
C TRP A 235 -30.96 -7.72 -0.77
N PRO A 236 -31.71 -8.18 0.22
CA PRO A 236 -32.69 -7.34 0.90
C PRO A 236 -31.96 -6.32 1.79
N MET A 237 -31.78 -5.10 1.28
CA MET A 237 -31.16 -4.00 2.04
C MET A 237 -32.10 -2.81 2.10
N VAL A 238 -32.04 -2.06 3.20
CA VAL A 238 -32.69 -0.74 3.32
C VAL A 238 -31.74 0.36 2.85
N ALA A 239 -30.52 0.40 3.39
CA ALA A 239 -29.56 1.46 3.12
C ALA A 239 -28.15 0.96 2.75
N GLY A 240 -27.83 -0.31 2.98
CA GLY A 240 -26.51 -0.88 2.69
C GLY A 240 -25.38 -0.30 3.55
N LEU A 241 -25.67 0.18 4.77
CA LEU A 241 -24.70 0.82 5.66
C LEU A 241 -23.95 -0.19 6.55
N ASP A 242 -24.22 -1.47 6.43
CA ASP A 242 -23.52 -2.56 7.12
C ASP A 242 -22.22 -3.01 6.41
N CYS A 243 -21.72 -2.18 5.49
CA CYS A 243 -20.48 -2.39 4.76
C CYS A 243 -19.26 -2.30 5.69
N ARG A 244 -18.50 -3.39 5.81
CA ARG A 244 -17.32 -3.48 6.67
C ARG A 244 -16.05 -2.89 6.05
N ALA A 245 -16.03 -2.68 4.74
CA ALA A 245 -14.82 -2.36 3.98
C ALA A 245 -14.04 -1.17 4.53
N PHE A 246 -14.71 -0.06 4.85
CA PHE A 246 -14.05 1.14 5.36
C PHE A 246 -13.46 0.93 6.75
N HIS A 247 -14.15 0.19 7.62
CA HIS A 247 -13.63 -0.19 8.94
C HIS A 247 -12.41 -1.09 8.82
N LEU A 248 -12.48 -2.14 7.99
CA LEU A 248 -11.39 -3.08 7.80
C LEU A 248 -10.17 -2.39 7.16
N PHE A 249 -10.39 -1.54 6.15
CA PHE A 249 -9.32 -0.82 5.49
C PHE A 249 -8.64 0.18 6.43
N GLY A 250 -9.43 0.98 7.17
CA GLY A 250 -8.89 1.93 8.16
C GLY A 250 -8.06 1.27 9.26
N ARG A 251 -8.36 0.00 9.61
CA ARG A 251 -7.55 -0.78 10.56
C ARG A 251 -6.17 -1.15 10.06
N LEU A 252 -5.96 -1.14 8.75
CA LEU A 252 -4.65 -1.42 8.13
C LEU A 252 -3.69 -0.24 8.24
N SER A 253 -4.19 0.99 8.47
CA SER A 253 -3.37 2.20 8.60
C SER A 253 -2.30 2.04 9.69
N GLY A 254 -1.06 2.32 9.32
CA GLY A 254 0.12 2.15 10.18
C GLY A 254 0.49 0.70 10.51
N LEU A 255 -0.25 -0.27 9.99
CA LEU A 255 -0.01 -1.69 10.18
C LEU A 255 0.74 -2.31 9.00
N VAL A 256 0.39 -1.88 7.81
CA VAL A 256 1.00 -2.24 6.53
C VAL A 256 0.98 -1.03 5.62
N PRO A 257 1.95 -0.86 4.70
CA PRO A 257 1.92 0.21 3.73
C PRO A 257 0.67 0.14 2.82
N LEU A 258 -0.02 1.27 2.68
CA LEU A 258 -1.23 1.42 1.88
C LEU A 258 -0.96 2.38 0.72
N VAL A 259 -1.00 1.88 -0.50
CA VAL A 259 -0.79 2.66 -1.74
C VAL A 259 -2.11 2.76 -2.48
N GLY A 260 -2.59 3.99 -2.69
CA GLY A 260 -3.75 4.28 -3.52
C GLY A 260 -3.32 4.88 -4.85
N ILE A 261 -3.86 4.36 -5.95
CA ILE A 261 -3.61 4.88 -7.30
C ILE A 261 -4.94 5.35 -7.89
N ALA A 262 -4.98 6.59 -8.33
CA ALA A 262 -6.08 7.15 -9.11
C ALA A 262 -5.63 7.38 -10.55
N SER A 263 -6.43 6.90 -11.52
CA SER A 263 -6.32 7.18 -12.93
C SER A 263 -7.73 7.39 -13.46
N GLY A 264 -8.04 8.55 -14.04
CA GLY A 264 -9.40 8.92 -14.40
C GLY A 264 -10.27 9.32 -13.19
N TYR A 265 -11.51 8.87 -13.15
CA TYR A 265 -12.51 9.32 -12.16
C TYR A 265 -12.51 8.44 -10.92
N CYS A 266 -12.33 9.06 -9.74
CA CYS A 266 -12.36 8.39 -8.46
C CYS A 266 -13.31 9.12 -7.50
N PHE A 267 -14.53 8.58 -7.29
CA PHE A 267 -15.57 9.27 -6.52
C PHE A 267 -16.14 8.42 -5.38
N ALA A 268 -16.71 9.11 -4.39
CA ALA A 268 -17.47 8.56 -3.27
C ALA A 268 -16.69 7.43 -2.53
N GLY A 269 -17.24 6.22 -2.44
CA GLY A 269 -16.61 5.12 -1.71
C GLY A 269 -15.22 4.72 -2.24
N ASN A 270 -14.96 4.91 -3.55
CA ASN A 270 -13.63 4.70 -4.12
C ASN A 270 -12.65 5.77 -3.63
N ALA A 271 -13.07 7.04 -3.62
CA ALA A 271 -12.28 8.15 -3.09
C ALA A 271 -12.05 8.04 -1.57
N ALA A 272 -13.03 7.53 -0.82
CA ALA A 272 -12.88 7.30 0.61
C ALA A 272 -11.79 6.25 0.94
N LEU A 273 -11.70 5.18 0.15
CA LEU A 273 -10.61 4.20 0.28
C LEU A 273 -9.27 4.82 -0.16
N LEU A 274 -9.26 5.53 -1.30
CA LEU A 274 -8.06 6.22 -1.79
C LEU A 274 -7.49 7.18 -0.73
N GLY A 275 -8.34 8.06 -0.16
CA GLY A 275 -7.95 9.04 0.85
C GLY A 275 -7.54 8.41 2.20
N SER A 276 -7.81 7.13 2.41
CA SER A 276 -7.35 6.38 3.59
C SER A 276 -6.00 5.69 3.38
N CYS A 277 -5.38 5.84 2.19
CA CYS A 277 -4.05 5.30 1.92
C CYS A 277 -2.94 6.17 2.51
N ASP A 278 -1.78 5.57 2.74
CA ASP A 278 -0.59 6.28 3.21
C ASP A 278 -0.02 7.19 2.12
N VAL A 279 -0.10 6.77 0.88
CA VAL A 279 0.30 7.52 -0.30
C VAL A 279 -0.77 7.45 -1.38
N VAL A 280 -1.10 8.61 -1.96
CA VAL A 280 -1.99 8.75 -3.12
C VAL A 280 -1.16 9.12 -4.34
N ILE A 281 -1.13 8.24 -5.32
CA ILE A 281 -0.49 8.43 -6.63
C ILE A 281 -1.60 8.73 -7.63
N ALA A 282 -1.52 9.83 -8.36
CA ALA A 282 -2.56 10.22 -9.31
C ALA A 282 -1.98 10.62 -10.67
N THR A 283 -2.64 10.16 -11.74
CA THR A 283 -2.28 10.52 -13.11
C THR A 283 -2.80 11.90 -13.48
N GLU A 284 -2.26 12.48 -14.56
CA GLU A 284 -2.61 13.83 -15.04
C GLU A 284 -4.10 13.98 -15.40
N ASP A 285 -4.79 12.91 -15.74
CA ASP A 285 -6.20 12.87 -16.11
C ASP A 285 -7.14 12.58 -14.93
N SER A 286 -6.60 12.51 -13.70
CA SER A 286 -7.38 12.14 -12.52
C SER A 286 -8.31 13.25 -12.04
N SER A 287 -9.53 12.84 -11.62
CA SER A 287 -10.45 13.66 -10.86
C SER A 287 -10.92 12.90 -9.62
N ILE A 288 -10.71 13.49 -8.45
CA ILE A 288 -10.91 12.82 -7.16
C ILE A 288 -11.89 13.64 -6.32
N GLY A 289 -13.00 13.03 -5.88
CA GLY A 289 -13.98 13.73 -5.06
C GLY A 289 -14.85 12.81 -4.21
N MET A 290 -15.32 13.31 -3.05
CA MET A 290 -16.20 12.56 -2.15
C MET A 290 -17.59 12.29 -2.72
N GLY A 291 -17.98 12.99 -3.78
CA GLY A 291 -19.22 12.74 -4.51
C GLY A 291 -19.01 13.01 -5.99
N GLY A 292 -19.52 12.13 -6.86
CA GLY A 292 -19.53 12.37 -8.30
C GLY A 292 -20.67 13.29 -8.74
N PRO A 293 -20.71 13.70 -10.04
CA PRO A 293 -21.70 14.63 -10.57
C PRO A 293 -23.15 14.32 -10.20
N ALA A 294 -23.56 13.05 -10.29
CA ALA A 294 -24.93 12.64 -9.96
C ALA A 294 -25.30 12.88 -8.48
N MET A 295 -24.35 12.77 -7.55
CA MET A 295 -24.60 13.08 -6.14
C MET A 295 -24.69 14.59 -5.90
N ILE A 296 -23.88 15.37 -6.60
CA ILE A 296 -23.87 16.84 -6.53
C ILE A 296 -25.21 17.38 -7.05
N GLU A 297 -25.66 16.91 -8.22
CA GLU A 297 -26.94 17.26 -8.82
C GLU A 297 -28.12 16.84 -7.93
N GLY A 298 -28.11 15.58 -7.44
CA GLY A 298 -29.16 15.07 -6.54
C GLY A 298 -29.21 15.80 -5.20
N GLY A 299 -28.11 16.39 -4.75
CA GLY A 299 -28.02 17.27 -3.58
C GLY A 299 -28.43 18.73 -3.84
N GLY A 300 -28.81 19.09 -5.08
CA GLY A 300 -29.16 20.44 -5.43
C GLY A 300 -27.99 21.44 -5.48
N LEU A 301 -26.76 20.94 -5.63
CA LEU A 301 -25.54 21.76 -5.63
C LEU A 301 -25.08 22.17 -7.04
N GLY A 302 -25.91 21.94 -8.06
CA GLY A 302 -25.62 22.25 -9.46
C GLY A 302 -25.36 21.04 -10.32
N VAL A 303 -25.15 21.27 -11.61
CA VAL A 303 -24.79 20.26 -12.60
C VAL A 303 -23.32 20.48 -12.98
N HIS A 304 -22.49 19.48 -12.87
CA HIS A 304 -21.06 19.56 -13.12
C HIS A 304 -20.61 18.40 -13.99
N GLU A 305 -19.62 18.66 -14.85
CA GLU A 305 -18.93 17.60 -15.56
C GLU A 305 -17.99 16.83 -14.61
N PRO A 306 -17.75 15.53 -14.85
CA PRO A 306 -16.87 14.73 -13.98
C PRO A 306 -15.48 15.34 -13.76
N GLY A 307 -14.87 15.91 -14.81
CA GLY A 307 -13.56 16.56 -14.76
C GLY A 307 -13.51 17.87 -13.95
N GLU A 308 -14.67 18.45 -13.60
CA GLU A 308 -14.72 19.65 -12.74
C GLU A 308 -14.71 19.29 -11.25
N VAL A 309 -14.94 18.02 -10.91
CA VAL A 309 -15.05 17.56 -9.52
C VAL A 309 -13.71 17.10 -9.00
N GLY A 310 -12.93 18.03 -8.47
CA GLY A 310 -11.61 17.75 -7.91
C GLY A 310 -10.57 17.29 -8.94
N PRO A 311 -10.30 18.10 -9.97
CA PRO A 311 -9.26 17.82 -10.96
C PRO A 311 -7.87 17.80 -10.31
N ILE A 312 -6.90 17.18 -10.99
CA ILE A 312 -5.57 16.93 -10.46
C ILE A 312 -4.86 18.19 -9.95
N GLU A 313 -5.04 19.33 -10.62
CA GLU A 313 -4.42 20.60 -10.22
C GLU A 313 -4.89 21.07 -8.84
N VAL A 314 -6.17 20.82 -8.53
CA VAL A 314 -6.77 21.14 -7.24
C VAL A 314 -6.29 20.15 -6.18
N GLN A 315 -6.29 18.87 -6.51
CA GLN A 315 -5.97 17.81 -5.54
C GLN A 315 -4.48 17.70 -5.22
N ASP A 316 -3.60 18.08 -6.14
CA ASP A 316 -2.17 18.25 -5.91
C ASP A 316 -1.89 19.46 -4.99
N ALA A 317 -2.51 20.61 -5.30
CA ALA A 317 -2.29 21.83 -4.54
C ALA A 317 -2.86 21.80 -3.11
N ASN A 318 -3.92 21.04 -2.86
CA ASN A 318 -4.54 20.92 -1.54
C ASN A 318 -4.03 19.73 -0.70
N GLY A 319 -3.11 18.91 -1.23
CA GLY A 319 -2.43 17.84 -0.51
C GLY A 319 -3.18 16.49 -0.47
N VAL A 320 -4.23 16.31 -1.26
CA VAL A 320 -4.86 14.99 -1.45
C VAL A 320 -3.91 14.04 -2.19
N VAL A 321 -3.14 14.56 -3.15
CA VAL A 321 -2.20 13.77 -3.95
C VAL A 321 -0.78 13.90 -3.37
N ASP A 322 -0.14 12.76 -3.18
CA ASP A 322 1.26 12.70 -2.72
C ASP A 322 2.23 12.67 -3.90
N LEU A 323 1.88 11.96 -4.98
CA LEU A 323 2.69 11.81 -6.20
C LEU A 323 1.83 12.01 -7.44
N ARG A 324 2.11 13.06 -8.20
CA ARG A 324 1.52 13.33 -9.51
C ARG A 324 2.40 12.72 -10.59
N VAL A 325 1.82 11.91 -11.48
CA VAL A 325 2.53 11.14 -12.51
C VAL A 325 1.81 11.26 -13.85
N ALA A 326 2.52 11.01 -14.95
CA ALA A 326 1.95 11.21 -16.30
C ALA A 326 0.86 10.17 -16.63
N ASP A 327 1.09 8.90 -16.30
CA ASP A 327 0.20 7.79 -16.67
C ASP A 327 0.25 6.63 -15.67
N GLU A 328 -0.53 5.56 -15.93
CA GLU A 328 -0.60 4.40 -15.06
C GLU A 328 0.72 3.61 -14.99
N ARG A 329 1.56 3.65 -16.03
CA ARG A 329 2.89 3.00 -16.01
C ARG A 329 3.82 3.68 -15.02
N GLU A 330 3.84 5.00 -15.05
CA GLU A 330 4.59 5.77 -14.05
C GLU A 330 4.00 5.57 -12.66
N ALA A 331 2.67 5.45 -12.52
CA ALA A 331 2.03 5.17 -11.24
C ALA A 331 2.45 3.81 -10.67
N VAL A 332 2.54 2.77 -11.48
CA VAL A 332 3.07 1.46 -11.09
C VAL A 332 4.53 1.57 -10.64
N THR A 333 5.36 2.28 -11.41
CA THR A 333 6.78 2.51 -11.08
C THR A 333 6.92 3.24 -9.73
N ALA A 334 6.10 4.28 -9.52
CA ALA A 334 6.08 5.03 -8.26
C ALA A 334 5.62 4.17 -7.07
N ALA A 335 4.60 3.31 -7.27
CA ALA A 335 4.12 2.39 -6.25
C ALA A 335 5.18 1.36 -5.84
N ARG A 336 5.85 0.72 -6.81
CA ARG A 336 6.96 -0.21 -6.56
C ARG A 336 8.09 0.50 -5.79
N ARG A 337 8.47 1.70 -6.24
CA ARG A 337 9.49 2.51 -5.58
C ARG A 337 9.11 2.88 -4.15
N TYR A 338 7.88 3.34 -3.91
CA TYR A 338 7.39 3.66 -2.57
C TYR A 338 7.45 2.44 -1.64
N LEU A 339 6.96 1.28 -2.09
CA LEU A 339 6.98 0.04 -1.31
C LEU A 339 8.40 -0.41 -0.96
N SER A 340 9.38 -0.11 -1.80
CA SER A 340 10.78 -0.52 -1.57
C SER A 340 11.37 0.05 -0.28
N TYR A 341 10.95 1.24 0.17
CA TYR A 341 11.48 1.87 1.37
C TYR A 341 11.11 1.14 2.67
N PHE A 342 10.04 0.35 2.66
CA PHE A 342 9.55 -0.38 3.84
C PHE A 342 10.08 -1.82 3.94
N ARG A 343 11.01 -2.19 3.08
CA ARG A 343 11.65 -3.52 3.04
C ARG A 343 13.02 -3.56 3.72
N GLY A 344 13.43 -2.45 4.32
CA GLY A 344 14.77 -2.31 4.90
C GLY A 344 15.84 -1.91 3.88
N PRO A 345 17.12 -2.15 4.19
CA PRO A 345 18.23 -1.79 3.32
C PRO A 345 18.17 -2.51 1.97
N THR A 346 18.55 -1.81 0.89
CA THR A 346 18.76 -2.48 -0.41
C THR A 346 20.10 -3.20 -0.43
N GLY A 347 20.14 -4.36 -1.11
CA GLY A 347 21.39 -5.07 -1.40
C GLY A 347 22.09 -4.60 -2.68
N ASP A 348 21.48 -3.67 -3.42
CA ASP A 348 22.02 -3.14 -4.67
C ASP A 348 23.21 -2.20 -4.42
N PRO A 349 24.18 -2.15 -5.34
CA PRO A 349 25.25 -1.16 -5.28
C PRO A 349 24.68 0.26 -5.30
N VAL A 350 25.12 1.10 -4.37
CA VAL A 350 24.69 2.51 -4.31
C VAL A 350 25.75 3.43 -4.92
N THR A 351 25.31 4.44 -5.66
CA THR A 351 26.15 5.55 -6.10
C THR A 351 25.99 6.70 -5.14
N VAL A 352 27.10 7.25 -4.68
CA VAL A 352 27.11 8.39 -3.76
C VAL A 352 27.62 9.62 -4.49
N PRO A 353 26.86 10.73 -4.50
CA PRO A 353 27.34 11.99 -5.06
C PRO A 353 28.60 12.48 -4.33
N ASP A 354 29.47 13.23 -5.02
CA ASP A 354 30.65 13.84 -4.37
C ASP A 354 30.21 14.80 -3.26
N GLN A 355 30.38 14.37 -2.02
CA GLN A 355 29.92 15.10 -0.83
C GLN A 355 30.55 16.49 -0.67
N ARG A 356 31.69 16.73 -1.31
CA ARG A 356 32.36 18.07 -1.28
C ARG A 356 31.53 19.14 -1.99
N THR A 357 30.61 18.75 -2.89
CA THR A 357 29.70 19.69 -3.55
C THR A 357 28.78 20.40 -2.56
N LEU A 358 28.46 19.76 -1.43
CA LEU A 358 27.59 20.30 -0.38
C LEU A 358 28.16 21.58 0.23
N ARG A 359 29.49 21.75 0.24
CA ARG A 359 30.18 22.95 0.76
C ARG A 359 29.82 24.25 0.00
N HIS A 360 29.28 24.09 -1.23
CA HIS A 360 29.00 25.21 -2.13
C HIS A 360 27.53 25.47 -2.39
N LEU A 361 26.61 24.62 -1.83
CA LEU A 361 25.18 24.72 -2.09
C LEU A 361 24.48 25.83 -1.29
N ILE A 362 25.00 26.16 -0.10
CA ILE A 362 24.49 27.27 0.69
C ILE A 362 25.27 28.54 0.33
N PRO A 363 24.59 29.62 -0.15
CA PRO A 363 25.27 30.86 -0.52
C PRO A 363 25.93 31.56 0.69
N GLU A 364 27.12 32.13 0.50
CA GLU A 364 27.79 32.97 1.51
C GLU A 364 26.93 34.19 1.88
N GLN A 365 26.20 34.74 0.90
CA GLN A 365 25.29 35.85 1.15
C GLN A 365 24.01 35.33 1.85
N ARG A 366 23.87 35.61 3.14
CA ARG A 366 22.81 35.09 4.04
C ARG A 366 21.37 35.26 3.52
N LYS A 367 21.09 36.35 2.79
CA LYS A 367 19.74 36.65 2.27
C LYS A 367 19.46 36.01 0.91
N ARG A 368 20.44 35.35 0.29
CA ARG A 368 20.27 34.71 -1.00
C ARG A 368 19.54 33.35 -0.83
N ILE A 369 18.51 33.16 -1.64
CA ILE A 369 17.77 31.90 -1.72
C ILE A 369 18.62 30.83 -2.43
N TYR A 370 18.47 29.59 -2.03
CA TYR A 370 19.05 28.43 -2.67
C TYR A 370 18.00 27.31 -2.79
N ASP A 371 18.24 26.33 -3.65
CA ASP A 371 17.40 25.16 -3.82
C ASP A 371 17.78 24.09 -2.78
N VAL A 372 16.90 23.86 -1.79
CA VAL A 372 17.10 22.83 -0.78
C VAL A 372 17.06 21.42 -1.38
N ARG A 373 16.38 21.23 -2.52
CA ARG A 373 16.36 19.94 -3.22
C ARG A 373 17.73 19.55 -3.77
N ALA A 374 18.55 20.54 -4.13
CA ALA A 374 19.94 20.29 -4.49
C ALA A 374 20.75 19.77 -3.28
N VAL A 375 20.48 20.30 -2.06
CA VAL A 375 21.08 19.77 -0.82
C VAL A 375 20.62 18.33 -0.58
N VAL A 376 19.30 18.09 -0.65
CA VAL A 376 18.73 16.75 -0.49
C VAL A 376 19.32 15.77 -1.52
N GLY A 377 19.38 16.15 -2.80
CA GLY A 377 19.97 15.30 -3.85
C GLY A 377 21.47 15.01 -3.67
N GLY A 378 22.21 15.96 -3.04
CA GLY A 378 23.64 15.82 -2.78
C GLY A 378 23.99 14.98 -1.55
N VAL A 379 23.11 14.93 -0.54
CA VAL A 379 23.34 14.18 0.70
C VAL A 379 23.06 12.69 0.52
N PHE A 380 21.99 12.32 -0.17
CA PHE A 380 21.49 10.94 -0.24
C PHE A 380 22.05 10.15 -1.43
N ASP A 381 21.81 8.85 -1.43
CA ASP A 381 22.20 7.95 -2.52
C ASP A 381 21.54 8.43 -3.83
N GLU A 382 22.29 8.40 -4.92
CA GLU A 382 21.82 8.88 -6.23
C GLU A 382 20.56 8.14 -6.65
N GLY A 383 19.54 8.89 -7.10
CA GLY A 383 18.25 8.32 -7.51
C GLY A 383 17.37 7.82 -6.36
N SER A 384 17.82 7.88 -5.08
CA SER A 384 17.05 7.34 -3.96
C SER A 384 15.98 8.28 -3.41
N VAL A 385 15.98 9.55 -3.74
CA VAL A 385 15.05 10.55 -3.16
C VAL A 385 13.67 10.44 -3.83
N LEU A 386 12.63 10.20 -3.03
CA LEU A 386 11.22 10.23 -3.44
C LEU A 386 10.48 11.32 -2.64
N GLU A 387 10.32 12.50 -3.23
CA GLU A 387 9.59 13.62 -2.61
C GLU A 387 8.08 13.36 -2.65
N LEU A 388 7.40 13.53 -1.51
CA LEU A 388 5.95 13.39 -1.36
C LEU A 388 5.29 14.76 -1.15
N ARG A 389 4.07 14.93 -1.68
CA ARG A 389 3.25 16.15 -1.57
C ARG A 389 3.98 17.41 -2.05
N ARG A 390 4.67 17.32 -3.17
CA ARG A 390 5.46 18.44 -3.69
C ARG A 390 4.62 19.70 -3.97
N GLY A 391 3.35 19.53 -4.38
CA GLY A 391 2.42 20.62 -4.68
C GLY A 391 1.79 21.28 -3.44
N PHE A 392 1.87 20.64 -2.25
CA PHE A 392 1.25 21.08 -1.02
C PHE A 392 2.28 21.46 0.05
N GLY A 393 1.95 22.46 0.91
CA GLY A 393 2.81 22.86 2.03
C GLY A 393 4.22 23.21 1.57
N LEU A 394 4.33 24.13 0.59
CA LEU A 394 5.53 24.41 -0.20
C LEU A 394 6.77 24.78 0.62
N GLY A 395 6.58 25.30 1.85
CA GLY A 395 7.67 25.65 2.78
C GLY A 395 8.40 24.46 3.40
N ILE A 396 7.85 23.24 3.20
CA ILE A 396 8.40 21.98 3.72
C ILE A 396 8.55 20.96 2.57
N VAL A 397 9.73 20.38 2.47
CA VAL A 397 9.99 19.18 1.64
C VAL A 397 9.89 17.97 2.55
N THR A 398 9.10 16.98 2.15
CA THR A 398 9.05 15.65 2.77
C THR A 398 9.46 14.62 1.74
N ALA A 399 10.43 13.77 2.05
CA ALA A 399 10.91 12.75 1.12
C ALA A 399 11.32 11.47 1.84
N LEU A 400 11.13 10.35 1.16
CA LEU A 400 11.82 9.10 1.48
C LEU A 400 13.16 9.11 0.71
N ALA A 401 14.23 8.66 1.37
CA ALA A 401 15.56 8.63 0.77
C ALA A 401 16.38 7.46 1.31
N ARG A 402 17.62 7.30 0.83
CA ARG A 402 18.53 6.27 1.33
C ARG A 402 19.93 6.85 1.58
N VAL A 403 20.60 6.32 2.59
CA VAL A 403 22.03 6.50 2.84
C VAL A 403 22.65 5.12 2.96
N ASP A 404 23.61 4.81 2.10
CA ASP A 404 24.26 3.50 2.01
C ASP A 404 23.23 2.35 1.89
N GLY A 405 22.17 2.59 1.11
CA GLY A 405 21.05 1.68 0.91
C GLY A 405 20.00 1.67 2.02
N HIS A 406 20.27 2.23 3.20
CA HIS A 406 19.33 2.26 4.35
C HIS A 406 18.25 3.33 4.15
N PRO A 407 16.95 2.98 4.26
CA PRO A 407 15.85 3.91 4.06
C PRO A 407 15.64 4.81 5.28
N LEU A 408 15.27 6.07 5.03
CA LEU A 408 14.89 7.05 6.06
C LEU A 408 13.91 8.09 5.50
N GLY A 409 13.24 8.79 6.42
CA GLY A 409 12.44 9.97 6.11
C GLY A 409 13.28 11.25 6.22
N VAL A 410 12.98 12.21 5.35
CA VAL A 410 13.63 13.54 5.32
C VAL A 410 12.56 14.61 5.41
N VAL A 411 12.73 15.55 6.35
CA VAL A 411 11.92 16.76 6.46
C VAL A 411 12.85 17.97 6.34
N ALA A 412 12.67 18.80 5.32
CA ALA A 412 13.53 19.97 5.08
C ALA A 412 12.72 21.25 4.92
N ASN A 413 13.20 22.39 5.42
CA ASN A 413 12.62 23.68 5.09
C ASN A 413 13.01 24.10 3.69
N ASP A 414 12.06 24.64 2.92
CA ASP A 414 12.32 25.23 1.62
C ASP A 414 12.40 26.76 1.71
N PRO A 415 13.61 27.35 1.67
CA PRO A 415 13.76 28.80 1.79
C PRO A 415 13.20 29.58 0.58
N SER A 416 12.85 28.92 -0.52
CA SER A 416 12.19 29.56 -1.67
C SER A 416 10.74 29.98 -1.36
N HIS A 417 10.11 29.33 -0.38
CA HIS A 417 8.77 29.67 0.09
C HIS A 417 8.83 30.34 1.46
N LEU A 418 8.31 31.56 1.57
CA LEU A 418 8.27 32.35 2.80
C LEU A 418 9.63 32.43 3.56
N GLY A 419 10.76 32.33 2.82
CA GLY A 419 12.10 32.31 3.43
C GLY A 419 12.38 31.08 4.32
N GLY A 420 11.60 30.00 4.20
CA GLY A 420 11.69 28.80 5.02
C GLY A 420 10.81 28.84 6.27
N ALA A 421 9.95 29.86 6.44
CA ALA A 421 9.00 29.89 7.54
C ALA A 421 7.96 28.77 7.40
N ILE A 422 7.58 28.16 8.52
CA ILE A 422 6.62 27.07 8.56
C ILE A 422 5.22 27.66 8.70
N ASP A 423 4.38 27.46 7.71
CA ASP A 423 2.95 27.78 7.73
C ASP A 423 2.09 26.58 8.19
N ALA A 424 0.76 26.76 8.25
CA ALA A 424 -0.16 25.72 8.67
C ALA A 424 -0.07 24.46 7.77
N HIS A 425 0.00 24.63 6.45
CA HIS A 425 0.10 23.53 5.49
C HIS A 425 1.44 22.81 5.59
N GLY A 426 2.52 23.54 5.76
CA GLY A 426 3.85 22.97 5.98
C GLY A 426 3.92 22.16 7.29
N ALA A 427 3.31 22.67 8.36
CA ALA A 427 3.24 21.97 9.65
C ALA A 427 2.44 20.65 9.53
N ASP A 428 1.28 20.65 8.87
CA ASP A 428 0.48 19.45 8.67
C ASP A 428 1.19 18.43 7.78
N LYS A 429 1.79 18.89 6.69
CA LYS A 429 2.60 18.02 5.80
C LYS A 429 3.73 17.33 6.56
N ALA A 430 4.49 18.08 7.34
CA ALA A 430 5.57 17.52 8.16
C ALA A 430 5.02 16.54 9.21
N ALA A 431 3.99 16.94 9.95
CA ALA A 431 3.40 16.13 11.02
C ALA A 431 2.89 14.77 10.51
N ARG A 432 2.14 14.76 9.41
CA ARG A 432 1.66 13.51 8.80
C ARG A 432 2.81 12.63 8.29
N PHE A 433 3.82 13.23 7.67
CA PHE A 433 4.99 12.49 7.20
C PHE A 433 5.79 11.87 8.36
N LEU A 434 5.92 12.56 9.49
CA LEU A 434 6.52 12.01 10.70
C LEU A 434 5.74 10.81 11.23
N GLN A 435 4.41 10.85 11.21
CA GLN A 435 3.58 9.69 11.58
C GLN A 435 3.81 8.50 10.64
N LEU A 436 3.95 8.76 9.34
CA LEU A 436 4.27 7.72 8.35
C LEU A 436 5.61 7.04 8.68
N CYS A 437 6.67 7.83 8.88
CA CYS A 437 7.99 7.31 9.22
C CYS A 437 7.96 6.52 10.53
N ASP A 438 7.31 7.07 11.55
CA ASP A 438 7.19 6.45 12.85
C ASP A 438 6.38 5.14 12.82
N ALA A 439 5.30 5.06 12.01
CA ALA A 439 4.48 3.85 11.86
C ALA A 439 5.27 2.67 11.26
N PHE A 440 6.22 2.96 10.38
CA PHE A 440 6.97 1.94 9.64
C PHE A 440 8.45 1.86 10.02
N ASP A 441 8.80 2.35 11.22
CA ASP A 441 10.15 2.24 11.80
C ASP A 441 11.25 2.89 10.92
N LEU A 442 10.95 3.96 10.19
CA LEU A 442 11.92 4.71 9.40
C LEU A 442 12.54 5.84 10.26
N PRO A 443 13.86 5.87 10.43
CA PRO A 443 14.54 7.01 11.05
C PRO A 443 14.23 8.31 10.30
N VAL A 444 14.31 9.46 10.98
CA VAL A 444 14.00 10.77 10.38
C VAL A 444 15.18 11.72 10.49
N LEU A 445 15.54 12.34 9.38
CA LEU A 445 16.46 13.45 9.32
C LEU A 445 15.71 14.78 9.09
N PHE A 446 15.96 15.75 9.96
CA PHE A 446 15.54 17.12 9.76
C PHE A 446 16.69 17.95 9.17
N LEU A 447 16.41 18.68 8.08
CA LEU A 447 17.30 19.66 7.47
C LEU A 447 16.71 21.06 7.72
N CYS A 448 17.22 21.76 8.72
CA CYS A 448 16.65 22.99 9.24
C CYS A 448 17.24 24.23 8.56
N ASP A 449 16.40 25.05 7.93
CA ASP A 449 16.68 26.44 7.54
C ASP A 449 15.40 27.27 7.66
N THR A 450 15.04 27.65 8.90
CA THR A 450 13.78 28.35 9.15
C THR A 450 13.96 29.61 9.99
N PRO A 451 13.27 30.71 9.63
CA PRO A 451 13.17 31.89 10.49
C PRO A 451 12.16 31.73 11.64
N GLY A 452 11.45 30.56 11.70
CA GLY A 452 10.42 30.26 12.67
C GLY A 452 9.08 29.90 12.02
N PHE A 453 8.05 29.83 12.84
CA PHE A 453 6.67 29.71 12.35
C PHE A 453 6.16 31.02 11.75
N MET A 454 5.23 30.92 10.79
CA MET A 454 4.50 32.08 10.31
C MET A 454 3.65 32.68 11.41
N VAL A 455 3.69 34.01 11.51
CA VAL A 455 3.00 34.80 12.53
C VAL A 455 2.21 35.94 11.90
N GLY A 456 1.28 36.50 12.66
CA GLY A 456 0.52 37.67 12.26
C GLY A 456 -0.97 37.39 12.01
N PRO A 457 -1.81 38.43 11.89
CA PRO A 457 -3.26 38.26 11.84
C PRO A 457 -3.77 37.40 10.68
N ALA A 458 -3.07 37.38 9.55
CA ALA A 458 -3.44 36.54 8.40
C ALA A 458 -3.15 35.07 8.67
N ALA A 459 -1.99 34.76 9.26
CA ALA A 459 -1.61 33.41 9.64
C ALA A 459 -2.58 32.84 10.68
N GLU A 460 -2.91 33.62 11.71
CA GLU A 460 -3.81 33.16 12.79
C GLU A 460 -5.22 32.77 12.30
N ARG A 461 -5.67 33.29 11.16
CA ARG A 461 -6.96 32.88 10.54
C ARG A 461 -6.97 31.43 10.05
N THR A 462 -5.80 30.82 9.88
CA THR A 462 -5.63 29.41 9.49
C THR A 462 -5.43 28.49 10.69
N ALA A 463 -5.72 28.94 11.92
CA ALA A 463 -5.58 28.19 13.15
C ALA A 463 -4.15 27.67 13.42
N THR A 464 -3.14 28.47 13.09
CA THR A 464 -1.71 28.13 13.18
C THR A 464 -1.30 27.53 14.51
N VAL A 465 -1.85 28.01 15.63
CA VAL A 465 -1.56 27.46 16.97
C VAL A 465 -1.84 25.97 17.06
N ARG A 466 -2.91 25.47 16.40
CA ARG A 466 -3.25 24.05 16.40
C ARG A 466 -2.36 23.24 15.47
N HIS A 467 -2.10 23.73 14.27
CA HIS A 467 -1.23 23.08 13.30
C HIS A 467 0.22 22.98 13.81
N PHE A 468 0.75 24.06 14.39
CA PHE A 468 2.08 24.06 14.98
C PHE A 468 2.13 23.17 16.25
N GLY A 469 1.11 23.24 17.11
CA GLY A 469 0.97 22.36 18.26
C GLY A 469 0.95 20.88 17.87
N ARG A 470 0.28 20.52 16.75
CA ARG A 470 0.27 19.16 16.19
C ARG A 470 1.69 18.69 15.83
N LEU A 471 2.48 19.53 15.15
CA LEU A 471 3.86 19.21 14.79
C LEU A 471 4.73 18.93 16.02
N PHE A 472 4.59 19.74 17.10
CA PHE A 472 5.29 19.48 18.36
C PHE A 472 4.85 18.19 19.04
N VAL A 473 3.54 17.94 19.11
CA VAL A 473 3.03 16.71 19.76
C VAL A 473 3.52 15.47 19.02
N ILE A 474 3.46 15.47 17.70
CA ILE A 474 3.92 14.33 16.91
C ILE A 474 5.43 14.18 17.01
N GLY A 475 6.19 15.26 16.83
CA GLY A 475 7.64 15.23 16.91
C GLY A 475 8.18 14.73 18.25
N ALA A 476 7.55 15.14 19.37
CA ALA A 476 7.93 14.70 20.71
C ALA A 476 7.56 13.25 21.04
N ASN A 477 6.65 12.65 20.26
CA ASN A 477 6.19 11.27 20.47
C ASN A 477 6.75 10.27 19.44
N LEU A 478 7.70 10.69 18.60
CA LEU A 478 8.37 9.77 17.68
C LEU A 478 9.11 8.67 18.47
N THR A 479 8.98 7.45 17.98
CA THR A 479 9.65 6.28 18.53
C THR A 479 10.81 5.81 17.65
N VAL A 480 11.02 6.46 16.52
CA VAL A 480 12.15 6.20 15.62
C VAL A 480 13.32 7.15 15.93
N PRO A 481 14.55 6.75 15.63
CA PRO A 481 15.70 7.64 15.74
C PRO A 481 15.52 8.89 14.89
N THR A 482 15.91 10.05 15.42
CA THR A 482 15.87 11.32 14.70
C THR A 482 17.21 12.03 14.78
N GLY A 483 17.58 12.77 13.71
CA GLY A 483 18.74 13.62 13.66
C GLY A 483 18.39 14.98 13.06
N THR A 484 19.10 16.03 13.44
CA THR A 484 18.91 17.38 12.88
C THR A 484 20.23 17.96 12.39
N ILE A 485 20.22 18.45 11.15
CA ILE A 485 21.31 19.25 10.57
C ILE A 485 20.76 20.66 10.31
N VAL A 486 21.32 21.67 10.97
CA VAL A 486 20.97 23.08 10.74
C VAL A 486 21.83 23.60 9.59
N LEU A 487 21.17 23.81 8.45
CA LEU A 487 21.86 24.27 7.22
C LEU A 487 22.23 25.74 7.29
N ARG A 488 21.32 26.59 7.78
CA ARG A 488 21.51 28.03 7.91
C ARG A 488 20.72 28.60 9.09
N LYS A 489 19.46 29.02 8.93
CA LYS A 489 18.67 29.63 10.00
C LYS A 489 18.09 28.59 10.94
N GLY A 490 18.38 28.69 12.21
CA GLY A 490 17.78 27.90 13.29
C GLY A 490 17.09 28.82 14.29
N TYR A 491 15.93 29.46 13.91
CA TYR A 491 15.32 30.48 14.76
C TYR A 491 14.03 30.01 15.45
N GLY A 492 13.96 30.27 16.74
CA GLY A 492 12.77 30.21 17.56
C GLY A 492 12.10 28.83 17.59
N LEU A 493 10.79 28.86 17.80
CA LEU A 493 9.98 27.63 17.94
C LEU A 493 9.95 26.79 16.66
N GLY A 494 10.05 27.40 15.47
CA GLY A 494 10.11 26.66 14.22
C GLY A 494 11.34 25.76 14.13
N ALA A 495 12.51 26.27 14.55
CA ALA A 495 13.72 25.46 14.61
C ALA A 495 13.63 24.33 15.65
N GLN A 496 13.02 24.58 16.80
CA GLN A 496 12.77 23.52 17.78
C GLN A 496 11.83 22.44 17.24
N ALA A 497 10.79 22.82 16.46
CA ALA A 497 9.91 21.85 15.81
C ALA A 497 10.64 21.00 14.75
N MET A 498 11.63 21.60 14.03
CA MET A 498 12.54 20.90 13.11
C MET A 498 13.63 20.07 13.83
N ALA A 499 13.47 19.88 15.12
CA ALA A 499 14.32 19.03 15.96
C ALA A 499 13.47 18.23 16.96
N GLY A 500 12.26 17.82 16.55
CA GLY A 500 11.39 17.00 17.38
C GLY A 500 10.91 17.65 18.69
N GLY A 501 10.99 18.99 18.80
CA GLY A 501 10.59 19.76 19.97
C GLY A 501 11.72 20.48 20.71
N GLY A 502 12.98 20.19 20.40
CA GLY A 502 14.15 20.87 20.96
C GLY A 502 15.46 20.23 20.53
N PHE A 503 16.55 21.02 20.50
CA PHE A 503 17.85 20.58 19.95
C PHE A 503 18.52 19.43 20.72
N LYS A 504 17.99 19.03 21.86
CA LYS A 504 18.46 17.86 22.64
C LYS A 504 17.51 16.65 22.56
N ALA A 505 16.43 16.74 21.77
CA ALA A 505 15.52 15.63 21.53
C ALA A 505 16.04 14.61 20.52
N PRO A 506 16.66 15.02 19.36
CA PRO A 506 17.28 14.10 18.42
C PRO A 506 18.50 13.39 19.00
N LEU A 507 18.93 12.28 18.36
CA LEU A 507 20.19 11.61 18.69
C LEU A 507 21.41 12.52 18.44
N PHE A 508 21.30 13.40 17.46
CA PHE A 508 22.27 14.46 17.23
C PHE A 508 21.60 15.72 16.67
N THR A 509 22.15 16.86 17.03
CA THR A 509 21.88 18.16 16.39
C THR A 509 23.20 18.81 16.04
N VAL A 510 23.49 18.92 14.75
CA VAL A 510 24.71 19.54 14.24
C VAL A 510 24.40 20.71 13.30
N GLY A 511 25.33 21.64 13.18
CA GLY A 511 25.23 22.73 12.22
C GLY A 511 26.23 22.63 11.08
N TRP A 512 25.88 23.11 9.90
CA TRP A 512 26.87 23.45 8.89
C TRP A 512 27.55 24.76 9.26
N PRO A 513 28.73 25.13 8.68
CA PRO A 513 29.43 26.38 9.00
C PRO A 513 28.59 27.65 8.77
N THR A 514 27.55 27.54 7.92
CA THR A 514 26.58 28.62 7.63
C THR A 514 25.44 28.71 8.66
N SER A 515 25.41 27.83 9.68
CA SER A 515 24.33 27.80 10.68
C SER A 515 24.38 29.03 11.61
N GLU A 516 23.20 29.59 11.87
CA GLU A 516 22.97 30.75 12.72
C GLU A 516 21.70 30.54 13.56
N PHE A 517 21.76 30.99 14.82
CA PHE A 517 20.74 30.67 15.81
C PHE A 517 20.26 31.91 16.56
N GLY A 518 19.01 31.85 17.03
CA GLY A 518 18.43 32.89 17.86
C GLY A 518 16.99 32.60 18.25
N GLY A 519 16.46 33.28 19.25
CA GLY A 519 15.08 33.18 19.67
C GLY A 519 14.06 33.67 18.61
N MET A 520 14.51 34.47 17.67
CA MET A 520 13.78 35.01 16.51
C MET A 520 14.81 35.51 15.48
N GLY A 521 14.38 35.99 14.32
CA GLY A 521 15.26 36.61 13.33
C GLY A 521 16.10 37.72 13.94
N LEU A 522 17.43 37.64 13.77
CA LEU A 522 18.39 38.44 14.55
C LEU A 522 18.25 39.96 14.35
N GLU A 523 17.98 40.43 13.13
CA GLU A 523 17.70 41.85 12.88
C GLU A 523 16.44 42.33 13.64
N GLY A 524 15.40 41.48 13.66
CA GLY A 524 14.17 41.75 14.42
C GLY A 524 14.42 41.79 15.92
N ALA A 525 15.24 40.86 16.42
CA ALA A 525 15.62 40.79 17.83
C ALA A 525 16.38 42.04 18.29
N VAL A 526 17.35 42.48 17.49
CA VAL A 526 18.10 43.73 17.76
C VAL A 526 17.18 44.95 17.73
N ARG A 527 16.34 45.08 16.69
CA ARG A 527 15.39 46.19 16.56
C ARG A 527 14.41 46.28 17.74
N LEU A 528 13.98 45.14 18.24
CA LEU A 528 13.05 45.03 19.37
C LEU A 528 13.78 45.25 20.70
N GLY A 529 14.91 44.59 20.92
CA GLY A 529 15.68 44.61 22.16
C GLY A 529 16.35 45.96 22.44
N MET A 530 16.84 46.63 21.39
CA MET A 530 17.53 47.92 21.47
C MET A 530 16.65 49.09 21.00
N ARG A 531 15.31 48.93 21.03
CA ARG A 531 14.41 49.96 20.53
C ARG A 531 14.67 51.33 21.15
N ARG A 532 14.76 51.39 22.47
CA ARG A 532 14.92 52.65 23.22
C ARG A 532 16.28 53.32 22.95
N GLU A 533 17.33 52.51 22.90
CA GLU A 533 18.69 52.97 22.62
C GLU A 533 18.80 53.52 21.19
N LEU A 534 18.20 52.82 20.22
CA LEU A 534 18.21 53.27 18.83
C LEU A 534 17.34 54.52 18.62
N GLU A 535 16.18 54.61 19.26
CA GLU A 535 15.30 55.80 19.20
C GLU A 535 15.89 57.02 19.87
N ALA A 536 16.79 56.86 20.84
CA ALA A 536 17.51 57.95 21.49
C ALA A 536 18.60 58.61 20.61
N ILE A 537 19.04 57.95 19.53
CA ILE A 537 20.00 58.51 18.56
C ILE A 537 19.21 59.38 17.57
N GLU A 538 19.43 60.72 17.62
CA GLU A 538 18.71 61.66 16.77
C GLU A 538 19.12 61.55 15.29
N ASP A 539 20.44 61.43 15.04
CA ASP A 539 20.95 61.30 13.68
C ASP A 539 20.61 59.96 13.06
N ALA A 540 19.97 60.00 11.90
CA ALA A 540 19.50 58.79 11.21
C ALA A 540 20.64 57.89 10.72
N GLN A 541 21.78 58.45 10.36
CA GLN A 541 22.93 57.71 9.88
C GLN A 541 23.68 57.03 11.03
N GLU A 542 23.85 57.74 12.15
CA GLU A 542 24.43 57.16 13.37
C GLU A 542 23.54 56.06 13.93
N ARG A 543 22.21 56.24 13.92
CA ARG A 543 21.23 55.23 14.33
C ARG A 543 21.30 53.97 13.48
N GLU A 544 21.39 54.12 12.15
CA GLU A 544 21.54 52.97 11.25
C GLU A 544 22.88 52.26 11.46
N GLN A 545 23.95 53.00 11.67
CA GLN A 545 25.28 52.43 11.96
C GLN A 545 25.28 51.66 13.28
N ALA A 546 24.67 52.21 14.33
CA ALA A 546 24.51 51.52 15.60
C ALA A 546 23.69 50.22 15.46
N PHE A 547 22.59 50.28 14.69
CA PHE A 547 21.78 49.11 14.38
C PHE A 547 22.60 48.06 13.65
N GLN A 548 23.32 48.40 12.60
CA GLN A 548 24.12 47.43 11.81
C GLN A 548 25.26 46.84 12.66
N THR A 549 25.87 47.60 13.54
CA THR A 549 26.87 47.10 14.48
C THR A 549 26.28 46.07 15.44
N ALA A 550 25.11 46.36 16.01
CA ALA A 550 24.44 45.46 16.90
C ALA A 550 23.96 44.18 16.18
N VAL A 551 23.48 44.29 14.94
CA VAL A 551 23.11 43.16 14.09
C VAL A 551 24.33 42.29 13.81
N ALA A 552 25.48 42.85 13.47
CA ALA A 552 26.71 42.09 13.25
C ALA A 552 27.13 41.31 14.50
N ALA A 553 27.08 41.95 15.68
CA ALA A 553 27.37 41.29 16.95
C ALA A 553 26.38 40.17 17.27
N ALA A 554 25.08 40.35 16.94
CA ALA A 554 24.06 39.29 17.11
C ALA A 554 24.34 38.09 16.21
N TYR A 555 24.75 38.28 14.97
CA TYR A 555 25.15 37.22 14.06
C TYR A 555 26.43 36.50 14.51
N GLU A 556 27.41 37.22 15.03
CA GLU A 556 28.62 36.63 15.60
C GLU A 556 28.26 35.75 16.82
N HIS A 557 27.45 36.29 17.72
CA HIS A 557 26.99 35.55 18.91
C HIS A 557 26.17 34.32 18.55
N GLY A 558 25.24 34.44 17.61
CA GLY A 558 24.36 33.36 17.16
C GLY A 558 25.00 32.39 16.16
N ALA A 559 26.29 32.48 15.85
CA ALA A 559 26.97 31.57 14.94
C ALA A 559 26.98 30.12 15.50
N GLY A 560 26.83 29.14 14.62
CA GLY A 560 26.79 27.72 14.99
C GLY A 560 27.98 27.29 15.85
N ILE A 561 29.18 27.81 15.58
CA ILE A 561 30.37 27.49 16.38
C ILE A 561 30.23 27.91 17.85
N ASN A 562 29.54 29.01 18.14
CA ASN A 562 29.27 29.42 19.52
C ASN A 562 28.21 28.54 20.17
N MET A 563 27.17 28.12 19.43
CA MET A 563 26.17 27.16 19.93
C MET A 563 26.84 25.85 20.32
N ALA A 564 27.74 25.31 19.49
CA ALA A 564 28.50 24.11 19.79
C ALA A 564 29.45 24.31 20.98
N ALA A 565 30.15 25.43 21.05
CA ALA A 565 31.06 25.74 22.16
C ALA A 565 30.34 25.83 23.53
N HIS A 566 29.05 26.23 23.55
CA HIS A 566 28.22 26.26 24.76
C HIS A 566 27.43 24.98 24.98
N GLY A 567 27.61 23.97 24.11
CA GLY A 567 26.93 22.70 24.21
C GLY A 567 25.42 22.73 23.91
N GLU A 568 24.94 23.77 23.18
CA GLU A 568 23.52 23.85 22.79
C GLU A 568 23.22 22.97 21.58
N ILE A 569 24.22 22.76 20.70
CA ILE A 569 24.22 21.70 19.67
C ILE A 569 25.46 20.82 19.85
N ASP A 570 25.54 19.70 19.15
CA ASP A 570 26.59 18.71 19.37
C ASP A 570 27.89 19.08 18.65
N ASP A 571 27.81 19.66 17.43
CA ASP A 571 28.98 20.06 16.66
C ASP A 571 28.62 21.04 15.50
N VAL A 572 29.64 21.64 14.91
CA VAL A 572 29.59 22.25 13.59
C VAL A 572 30.47 21.45 12.65
N ILE A 573 29.90 20.86 11.64
CA ILE A 573 30.53 19.86 10.78
C ILE A 573 30.86 20.41 9.38
N ASP A 574 31.85 19.82 8.71
CA ASP A 574 31.98 19.97 7.26
C ASP A 574 30.71 19.38 6.60
N PRO A 575 30.04 20.10 5.70
CA PRO A 575 28.89 19.55 4.96
C PRO A 575 29.19 18.20 4.33
N ALA A 576 30.40 17.92 3.90
CA ALA A 576 30.83 16.62 3.35
C ALA A 576 30.77 15.46 4.35
N ASP A 577 30.76 15.73 5.65
CA ASP A 577 30.68 14.72 6.71
C ASP A 577 29.23 14.39 7.14
N SER A 578 28.22 14.99 6.49
CA SER A 578 26.81 14.83 6.86
C SER A 578 26.38 13.36 6.88
N ARG A 579 26.76 12.57 5.89
CA ARG A 579 26.42 11.13 5.82
C ARG A 579 26.94 10.32 7.02
N ARG A 580 28.10 10.68 7.55
CA ARG A 580 28.69 10.04 8.73
C ARG A 580 27.78 10.19 9.96
N TRP A 581 27.21 11.37 10.15
CA TRP A 581 26.24 11.61 11.23
C TRP A 581 24.92 10.89 10.98
N ILE A 582 24.41 10.95 9.75
CA ILE A 582 23.16 10.28 9.37
C ILE A 582 23.28 8.76 9.59
N ALA A 583 24.42 8.15 9.30
CA ALA A 583 24.65 6.72 9.49
C ALA A 583 24.39 6.25 10.93
N THR A 584 24.59 7.12 11.94
CA THR A 584 24.29 6.80 13.34
C THR A 584 22.80 6.57 13.63
N LEU A 585 21.91 7.02 12.74
CA LEU A 585 20.46 6.77 12.87
C LEU A 585 20.08 5.32 12.59
N PHE A 586 20.96 4.56 11.92
CA PHE A 586 20.70 3.16 11.57
C PHE A 586 21.26 2.17 12.60
N ASP A 587 21.99 2.65 13.60
CA ASP A 587 22.45 1.80 14.68
C ASP A 587 21.25 1.20 15.42
N PRO A 588 21.22 -0.13 15.67
CA PRO A 588 20.08 -0.74 16.31
C PRO A 588 19.89 -0.13 17.72
N PRO A 589 18.69 0.30 18.06
CA PRO A 589 18.40 0.79 19.40
C PRO A 589 18.56 -0.33 20.43
N PRO A 590 18.80 -0.01 21.71
CA PRO A 590 18.85 -1.01 22.77
C PRO A 590 17.62 -1.95 22.74
N PRO A 591 17.76 -3.23 23.11
CA PRO A 591 16.67 -4.22 23.03
C PRO A 591 15.38 -3.83 23.77
N ASP A 592 15.47 -2.98 24.79
CA ASP A 592 14.35 -2.49 25.58
C ASP A 592 13.79 -1.14 25.13
N TRP A 593 14.36 -0.53 24.12
CA TRP A 593 13.96 0.76 23.58
C TRP A 593 12.50 0.76 23.07
N ARG A 594 12.12 -0.26 22.28
CA ARG A 594 10.72 -0.43 21.84
C ARG A 594 9.74 -0.73 22.98
N ALA A 595 10.20 -1.38 24.03
CA ALA A 595 9.38 -1.66 25.21
C ALA A 595 8.98 -0.40 26.00
N ARG A 596 9.80 0.65 25.93
CA ARG A 596 9.51 1.96 26.53
C ARG A 596 8.63 2.85 25.65
N ALA A 597 8.72 2.66 24.34
CA ALA A 597 7.97 3.39 23.33
C ALA A 597 6.73 2.61 22.90
N HIS A 598 5.80 2.32 23.82
CA HIS A 598 4.56 1.60 23.49
C HIS A 598 3.65 2.45 22.60
N LYS A 599 3.77 2.28 21.29
CA LYS A 599 2.71 2.70 20.36
C LYS A 599 1.51 1.79 20.53
N LYS A 600 0.49 2.25 21.22
CA LYS A 600 -0.78 1.51 21.32
C LYS A 600 -1.47 1.36 19.96
N ARG A 601 -1.28 2.32 19.04
CA ARG A 601 -1.87 2.36 17.69
C ARG A 601 -1.07 3.29 16.77
N PRO A 602 -0.13 2.78 16.01
CA PRO A 602 0.55 3.55 14.98
C PRO A 602 -0.37 3.68 13.77
N ASN A 603 -1.29 4.62 13.77
CA ASN A 603 -2.03 4.97 12.57
C ASN A 603 -1.41 6.20 11.91
N VAL A 604 -1.44 6.25 10.60
CA VAL A 604 -1.14 7.45 9.82
C VAL A 604 -2.46 8.13 9.53
N ASP A 605 -2.63 9.37 9.98
CA ASP A 605 -3.84 10.11 9.66
C ASP A 605 -3.83 10.58 8.19
N THR A 606 -4.98 11.01 7.71
CA THR A 606 -5.13 11.37 6.30
C THR A 606 -4.64 12.78 5.96
N TRP A 607 -4.35 13.59 6.98
CA TRP A 607 -4.05 15.01 6.78
C TRP A 607 -2.74 15.47 7.40
#